data_003d2e92b2ab4a595f6d1b6b58f59b8f
#
_entry.id   003d2e92b2ab4a595f6d1b6b58f59b8f
#
_cell.length_a   1.000
_cell.length_b   1.000
_cell.length_c   1.000
_cell.angle_alpha   90.00
_cell.angle_beta   90.00
_cell.angle_gamma   90.00
#
_symmetry.space_group_name_H-M   'P 1'
#
loop_
_entity.id
_entity.type
_entity.pdbx_description
1 polymer ?
#
loop_
_entity_poly.entity_id
_entity_poly.type
_entity_poly.pdbx_seq_one_letter_code
_entity_poly.pdbx_strand_id
1 'polypeptide(L)'
;MRMVDIIEKKRDGQELTTAEINFFIEGYTKGEIPDYQASALAMAIYFQDMNDRERADLTRAMVESGDTIDLSAIDGVKVDKHSTGGVGDTTTLVLAPLVASLGVPVAKMSGRGLGHTGGTIDKLESIAGFHVELTREQFIDLVNRDKVAVIGQSGNLTPADKKLYALRDVTGTVNSIPLIASSIMSKKIAAGADAIVLDVKTGDGAFMKTQKDAEELAHAMVRIGNHVGRKTIAIISDMSQPLGFAIGNALEVKEAIETLQGKGPKDLTELVLTLGSQMVILAGKAKTSEEAKEMLLDAIHSRKALAKFKEFLANQGGDASIVDDLTKLPQAKYKIELPAKQSGYISKMVADEIGVASMILGAGRATKEDVIDLAVGLVLHKKVGDKVEEGESILTIYSNRENVKDVKQKLYDNIFIADTATAPTLIHTVITE
;
A
#
# COMPACT_ATOMS: atom_id res chain seq x y z
N MET A 1 3.23 -21.86 31.75
CA MET A 1 3.58 -22.29 30.38
C MET A 1 5.07 -22.14 30.17
N ARG A 2 5.69 -23.01 29.39
CA ARG A 2 7.09 -22.85 28.94
C ARG A 2 7.08 -22.64 27.44
N MET A 3 7.90 -21.73 26.96
CA MET A 3 7.94 -21.41 25.51
C MET A 3 8.35 -22.61 24.65
N VAL A 4 9.25 -23.48 25.18
CA VAL A 4 9.70 -24.66 24.45
C VAL A 4 8.54 -25.63 24.18
N ASP A 5 7.59 -25.80 25.10
CA ASP A 5 6.44 -26.71 24.92
C ASP A 5 5.53 -26.20 23.78
N ILE A 6 5.38 -24.86 23.66
CA ILE A 6 4.60 -24.22 22.59
C ILE A 6 5.29 -24.42 21.25
N ILE A 7 6.62 -24.24 21.20
CA ILE A 7 7.42 -24.43 19.98
C ILE A 7 7.31 -25.89 19.50
N GLU A 8 7.49 -26.86 20.41
CA GLU A 8 7.41 -28.30 20.08
C GLU A 8 6.02 -28.68 19.59
N LYS A 9 4.98 -28.19 20.26
CA LYS A 9 3.58 -28.40 19.86
C LYS A 9 3.31 -27.91 18.43
N LYS A 10 3.74 -26.69 18.09
CA LYS A 10 3.56 -26.16 16.73
C LYS A 10 4.46 -26.86 15.73
N ARG A 11 5.72 -27.16 16.07
CA ARG A 11 6.66 -27.94 15.23
C ARG A 11 6.06 -29.26 14.79
N ASP A 12 5.35 -29.93 15.72
CA ASP A 12 4.75 -31.24 15.49
C ASP A 12 3.35 -31.18 14.85
N GLY A 13 2.97 -30.00 14.31
CA GLY A 13 1.75 -29.80 13.53
C GLY A 13 0.48 -29.65 14.36
N GLN A 14 0.58 -29.42 15.67
CA GLN A 14 -0.58 -29.24 16.53
C GLN A 14 -1.02 -27.78 16.59
N GLU A 15 -2.33 -27.57 16.82
CA GLU A 15 -2.90 -26.23 17.00
C GLU A 15 -2.50 -25.63 18.35
N LEU A 16 -2.10 -24.35 18.33
CA LEU A 16 -1.90 -23.57 19.55
C LEU A 16 -3.25 -23.10 20.10
N THR A 17 -3.40 -23.12 21.40
CA THR A 17 -4.56 -22.51 22.06
C THR A 17 -4.43 -20.99 22.12
N THR A 18 -5.56 -20.28 22.30
CA THR A 18 -5.58 -18.84 22.53
C THR A 18 -4.66 -18.42 23.68
N ALA A 19 -4.63 -19.21 24.78
CA ALA A 19 -3.78 -18.93 25.93
C ALA A 19 -2.27 -19.05 25.61
N GLU A 20 -1.88 -20.03 24.77
CA GLU A 20 -0.49 -20.19 24.32
C GLU A 20 -0.05 -19.06 23.39
N ILE A 21 -0.92 -18.60 22.49
CA ILE A 21 -0.67 -17.47 21.60
C ILE A 21 -0.52 -16.18 22.42
N ASN A 22 -1.42 -15.92 23.38
CA ASN A 22 -1.34 -14.75 24.25
C ASN A 22 -0.07 -14.78 25.10
N PHE A 23 0.28 -15.93 25.69
CA PHE A 23 1.52 -16.09 26.46
C PHE A 23 2.75 -15.73 25.61
N PHE A 24 2.81 -16.19 24.36
CA PHE A 24 3.89 -15.86 23.44
C PHE A 24 3.97 -14.35 23.17
N ILE A 25 2.87 -13.75 22.74
CA ILE A 25 2.86 -12.33 22.33
C ILE A 25 3.13 -11.41 23.52
N GLU A 26 2.52 -11.65 24.68
CA GLU A 26 2.78 -10.85 25.88
C GLU A 26 4.23 -10.98 26.35
N GLY A 27 4.73 -12.20 26.49
CA GLY A 27 6.08 -12.47 26.97
C GLY A 27 7.15 -11.94 25.99
N TYR A 28 6.92 -12.08 24.70
CA TYR A 28 7.84 -11.56 23.69
C TYR A 28 7.84 -10.02 23.68
N THR A 29 6.68 -9.38 23.78
CA THR A 29 6.57 -7.93 23.82
C THR A 29 7.28 -7.34 25.04
N LYS A 30 7.11 -7.98 26.21
CA LYS A 30 7.78 -7.59 27.48
C LYS A 30 9.27 -7.90 27.52
N GLY A 31 9.80 -8.68 26.58
CA GLY A 31 11.20 -9.13 26.59
C GLY A 31 11.50 -10.32 27.50
N GLU A 32 10.47 -10.99 28.01
CA GLU A 32 10.57 -12.19 28.84
C GLU A 32 10.87 -13.44 27.99
N ILE A 33 10.44 -13.45 26.73
CA ILE A 33 10.74 -14.49 25.74
C ILE A 33 11.87 -13.97 24.84
N PRO A 34 13.01 -14.66 24.75
CA PRO A 34 14.14 -14.21 23.95
C PRO A 34 13.92 -14.47 22.44
N ASP A 35 14.65 -13.70 21.62
CA ASP A 35 14.54 -13.74 20.16
C ASP A 35 14.72 -15.13 19.56
N TYR A 36 15.63 -15.96 20.11
CA TYR A 36 15.85 -17.33 19.59
C TYR A 36 14.62 -18.24 19.76
N GLN A 37 13.84 -18.08 20.84
CA GLN A 37 12.59 -18.82 21.02
C GLN A 37 11.48 -18.29 20.12
N ALA A 38 11.37 -16.98 19.98
CA ALA A 38 10.43 -16.36 19.07
C ALA A 38 10.73 -16.74 17.61
N SER A 39 12.01 -16.75 17.21
CA SER A 39 12.44 -17.19 15.89
C SER A 39 12.12 -18.69 15.63
N ALA A 40 12.33 -19.55 16.63
CA ALA A 40 11.98 -20.98 16.51
C ALA A 40 10.48 -21.18 16.31
N LEU A 41 9.63 -20.45 17.06
CA LEU A 41 8.19 -20.50 16.86
C LEU A 41 7.78 -19.95 15.49
N ALA A 42 8.35 -18.83 15.06
CA ALA A 42 8.07 -18.24 13.74
C ALA A 42 8.40 -19.24 12.61
N MET A 43 9.50 -19.97 12.74
CA MET A 43 9.89 -21.01 11.78
C MET A 43 8.97 -22.23 11.84
N ALA A 44 8.52 -22.64 13.04
CA ALA A 44 7.53 -23.70 13.19
C ALA A 44 6.20 -23.31 12.51
N ILE A 45 5.74 -22.06 12.70
CA ILE A 45 4.55 -21.52 12.03
C ILE A 45 4.76 -21.47 10.50
N TYR A 46 5.95 -21.09 10.03
CA TYR A 46 6.27 -21.05 8.60
C TYR A 46 6.04 -22.40 7.91
N PHE A 47 6.43 -23.51 8.55
CA PHE A 47 6.31 -24.86 7.98
C PHE A 47 4.96 -25.54 8.26
N GLN A 48 4.33 -25.26 9.38
CA GLN A 48 3.12 -25.96 9.84
C GLN A 48 1.84 -25.15 9.61
N ASP A 49 1.98 -23.87 9.23
CA ASP A 49 0.88 -22.93 9.08
C ASP A 49 0.07 -22.71 10.40
N MET A 50 -0.99 -21.96 10.33
CA MET A 50 -1.99 -21.69 11.37
C MET A 50 -3.39 -21.79 10.78
N ASN A 51 -4.33 -22.35 11.51
CA ASN A 51 -5.72 -22.33 11.13
C ASN A 51 -6.34 -20.92 11.34
N ASP A 52 -7.58 -20.71 10.88
CA ASP A 52 -8.23 -19.39 10.92
C ASP A 52 -8.40 -18.85 12.35
N ARG A 53 -8.69 -19.73 13.33
CA ARG A 53 -8.76 -19.34 14.75
C ARG A 53 -7.40 -18.88 15.28
N GLU A 54 -6.34 -19.65 15.03
CA GLU A 54 -4.99 -19.29 15.45
C GLU A 54 -4.54 -17.95 14.85
N ARG A 55 -4.81 -17.72 13.56
CA ARG A 55 -4.49 -16.45 12.87
C ARG A 55 -5.26 -15.27 13.48
N ALA A 56 -6.55 -15.46 13.79
CA ALA A 56 -7.37 -14.45 14.44
C ALA A 56 -6.90 -14.15 15.87
N ASP A 57 -6.57 -15.18 16.64
CA ASP A 57 -6.05 -15.03 18.01
C ASP A 57 -4.69 -14.33 18.03
N LEU A 58 -3.78 -14.70 17.12
CA LEU A 58 -2.48 -14.04 16.96
C LEU A 58 -2.66 -12.55 16.60
N THR A 59 -3.56 -12.25 15.66
CA THR A 59 -3.88 -10.89 15.26
C THR A 59 -4.42 -10.08 16.44
N ARG A 60 -5.37 -10.65 17.19
CA ARG A 60 -5.95 -10.00 18.37
C ARG A 60 -4.90 -9.73 19.46
N ALA A 61 -4.05 -10.71 19.76
CA ALA A 61 -2.98 -10.53 20.72
C ALA A 61 -2.00 -9.41 20.32
N MET A 62 -1.69 -9.30 19.02
CA MET A 62 -0.88 -8.18 18.49
C MET A 62 -1.58 -6.84 18.63
N VAL A 63 -2.89 -6.74 18.37
CA VAL A 63 -3.69 -5.53 18.58
C VAL A 63 -3.64 -5.11 20.05
N GLU A 64 -3.88 -6.06 20.95
CA GLU A 64 -3.96 -5.83 22.40
C GLU A 64 -2.59 -5.56 23.04
N SER A 65 -1.49 -5.77 22.31
CA SER A 65 -0.13 -5.49 22.81
C SER A 65 0.20 -4.01 22.96
N GLY A 66 -0.58 -3.11 22.36
CA GLY A 66 -0.34 -1.68 22.37
C GLY A 66 -1.62 -0.85 22.33
N ASP A 67 -1.47 0.40 21.89
CA ASP A 67 -2.60 1.32 21.80
C ASP A 67 -3.52 0.97 20.62
N THR A 68 -4.80 1.26 20.80
CA THR A 68 -5.80 1.23 19.74
C THR A 68 -6.43 2.60 19.58
N ILE A 69 -6.81 2.95 18.35
CA ILE A 69 -7.50 4.20 18.06
C ILE A 69 -9.01 3.95 18.10
N ASP A 70 -9.67 4.56 19.04
CA ASP A 70 -11.13 4.60 19.10
C ASP A 70 -11.66 5.70 18.16
N LEU A 71 -12.31 5.26 17.08
CA LEU A 71 -12.94 6.14 16.09
C LEU A 71 -14.47 6.23 16.27
N SER A 72 -15.01 5.80 17.40
CA SER A 72 -16.46 5.80 17.67
C SER A 72 -17.09 7.20 17.62
N ALA A 73 -16.29 8.25 17.88
CA ALA A 73 -16.71 9.64 17.76
C ALA A 73 -16.84 10.14 16.30
N ILE A 74 -16.47 9.32 15.31
CA ILE A 74 -16.66 9.64 13.90
C ILE A 74 -17.96 9.03 13.41
N ASP A 75 -18.84 9.88 12.87
CA ASP A 75 -20.12 9.45 12.31
C ASP A 75 -19.96 8.63 11.02
N GLY A 76 -20.70 7.53 10.93
CA GLY A 76 -20.72 6.64 9.77
C GLY A 76 -19.72 5.49 9.87
N VAL A 77 -19.71 4.63 8.84
CA VAL A 77 -18.81 3.48 8.74
C VAL A 77 -17.45 3.95 8.23
N LYS A 78 -16.41 3.79 9.05
CA LYS A 78 -15.03 4.12 8.69
C LYS A 78 -14.45 2.98 7.88
N VAL A 79 -14.21 3.22 6.59
CA VAL A 79 -13.63 2.23 5.70
C VAL A 79 -12.17 2.59 5.41
N ASP A 80 -11.25 1.69 5.76
CA ASP A 80 -9.84 1.84 5.41
C ASP A 80 -9.48 0.99 4.19
N LYS A 81 -8.53 1.44 3.41
CA LYS A 81 -7.91 0.68 2.31
C LYS A 81 -6.46 0.39 2.65
N HIS A 82 -6.04 -0.86 2.47
CA HIS A 82 -4.64 -1.25 2.60
C HIS A 82 -4.15 -1.90 1.30
N SER A 83 -2.92 -1.56 0.90
CA SER A 83 -2.20 -2.24 -0.17
C SER A 83 -1.06 -3.05 0.42
N THR A 84 -0.80 -4.24 -0.14
CA THR A 84 0.39 -5.03 0.22
C THR A 84 1.69 -4.43 -0.31
N GLY A 85 1.60 -3.31 -1.03
CA GLY A 85 2.73 -2.54 -1.55
C GLY A 85 3.07 -2.89 -2.99
N GLY A 86 3.74 -1.97 -3.65
CA GLY A 86 4.15 -2.10 -5.04
C GLY A 86 4.84 -0.84 -5.54
N VAL A 87 5.08 -0.79 -6.84
CA VAL A 87 5.77 0.31 -7.53
C VAL A 87 4.75 1.19 -8.24
N GLY A 88 4.79 2.50 -7.98
CA GLY A 88 3.83 3.46 -8.53
C GLY A 88 2.44 3.34 -7.90
N ASP A 89 2.32 2.76 -6.71
CA ASP A 89 1.03 2.63 -6.02
C ASP A 89 0.54 3.99 -5.49
N THR A 90 -0.08 4.74 -6.39
CA THR A 90 -0.66 6.06 -6.14
C THR A 90 -2.11 5.98 -5.63
N THR A 91 -2.67 4.78 -5.50
CA THR A 91 -4.10 4.55 -5.25
C THR A 91 -4.65 5.31 -4.05
N THR A 92 -3.93 5.37 -2.93
CA THR A 92 -4.42 6.05 -1.72
C THR A 92 -4.62 7.56 -1.92
N LEU A 93 -3.73 8.22 -2.68
CA LEU A 93 -3.83 9.67 -2.93
C LEU A 93 -5.06 10.03 -3.75
N VAL A 94 -5.48 9.14 -4.65
CA VAL A 94 -6.69 9.32 -5.45
C VAL A 94 -7.93 8.87 -4.68
N LEU A 95 -7.86 7.69 -4.06
CA LEU A 95 -8.99 6.99 -3.48
C LEU A 95 -9.52 7.69 -2.23
N ALA A 96 -8.64 8.18 -1.34
CA ALA A 96 -9.06 8.80 -0.10
C ALA A 96 -9.95 10.03 -0.31
N PRO A 97 -9.56 11.05 -1.08
CA PRO A 97 -10.44 12.19 -1.36
C PRO A 97 -11.64 11.83 -2.24
N LEU A 98 -11.51 10.88 -3.16
CA LEU A 98 -12.60 10.44 -4.02
C LEU A 98 -13.73 9.82 -3.21
N VAL A 99 -13.44 8.86 -2.33
CA VAL A 99 -14.43 8.20 -1.47
C VAL A 99 -14.99 9.19 -0.43
N ALA A 100 -14.14 10.02 0.15
CA ALA A 100 -14.56 11.06 1.09
C ALA A 100 -15.51 12.09 0.44
N SER A 101 -15.37 12.38 -0.85
CA SER A 101 -16.27 13.28 -1.57
C SER A 101 -17.70 12.77 -1.65
N LEU A 102 -17.92 11.47 -1.47
CA LEU A 102 -19.23 10.82 -1.38
C LEU A 102 -19.77 10.75 0.07
N GLY A 103 -19.07 11.38 1.02
CA GLY A 103 -19.47 11.41 2.43
C GLY A 103 -19.11 10.14 3.21
N VAL A 104 -18.22 9.31 2.71
CA VAL A 104 -17.67 8.16 3.42
C VAL A 104 -16.46 8.61 4.26
N PRO A 105 -16.45 8.40 5.59
CA PRO A 105 -15.32 8.80 6.41
C PRO A 105 -14.09 7.90 6.16
N VAL A 106 -12.98 8.54 5.81
CA VAL A 106 -11.67 7.92 5.56
C VAL A 106 -10.68 8.38 6.62
N ALA A 107 -10.59 7.63 7.70
CA ALA A 107 -9.64 7.83 8.79
C ALA A 107 -8.38 7.01 8.50
N LYS A 108 -7.44 7.57 7.76
CA LYS A 108 -6.30 6.84 7.20
C LYS A 108 -5.07 6.93 8.09
N MET A 109 -4.58 5.78 8.56
CA MET A 109 -3.24 5.67 9.11
C MET A 109 -2.30 5.09 8.05
N SER A 110 -1.14 5.71 7.85
CA SER A 110 -0.18 5.31 6.82
C SER A 110 1.25 5.31 7.35
N GLY A 111 2.12 4.57 6.67
CA GLY A 111 3.54 4.51 6.95
C GLY A 111 4.38 5.22 5.88
N ARG A 112 5.69 5.32 6.17
CA ARG A 112 6.72 5.71 5.20
C ARG A 112 7.09 4.51 4.34
N GLY A 113 7.60 4.78 3.14
CA GLY A 113 8.14 3.75 2.26
C GLY A 113 9.46 3.17 2.77
N LEU A 114 9.72 1.93 2.40
CA LEU A 114 11.00 1.25 2.62
C LEU A 114 11.49 0.67 1.29
N GLY A 115 12.80 0.77 1.06
CA GLY A 115 13.41 0.28 -0.17
C GLY A 115 12.88 1.03 -1.40
N HIS A 116 12.51 0.25 -2.40
CA HIS A 116 12.02 0.73 -3.70
C HIS A 116 10.53 1.04 -3.74
N THR A 117 9.78 0.78 -2.67
CA THR A 117 8.35 1.07 -2.59
C THR A 117 8.12 2.45 -1.97
N GLY A 118 7.40 3.34 -2.65
CA GLY A 118 7.06 4.66 -2.14
C GLY A 118 5.98 4.60 -1.06
N GLY A 119 6.19 5.32 0.07
CA GLY A 119 5.19 5.44 1.13
C GLY A 119 4.20 6.59 0.87
N THR A 120 2.95 6.41 1.29
CA THR A 120 1.92 7.47 1.17
C THR A 120 2.34 8.76 1.89
N ILE A 121 2.99 8.64 3.05
CA ILE A 121 3.47 9.80 3.82
C ILE A 121 4.57 10.53 3.06
N ASP A 122 5.54 9.80 2.49
CA ASP A 122 6.63 10.43 1.72
C ASP A 122 6.10 11.20 0.51
N LYS A 123 5.05 10.69 -0.15
CA LYS A 123 4.37 11.37 -1.25
C LYS A 123 3.68 12.65 -0.78
N LEU A 124 2.92 12.59 0.31
CA LEU A 124 2.25 13.76 0.90
C LEU A 124 3.24 14.81 1.40
N GLU A 125 4.41 14.43 1.90
CA GLU A 125 5.47 15.35 2.32
C GLU A 125 6.12 16.10 1.15
N SER A 126 5.90 15.69 -0.10
CA SER A 126 6.29 16.49 -1.27
C SER A 126 5.42 17.75 -1.43
N ILE A 127 4.32 17.84 -0.69
CA ILE A 127 3.42 19.00 -0.66
C ILE A 127 3.87 19.93 0.47
N ALA A 128 4.32 21.12 0.13
CA ALA A 128 4.84 22.07 1.11
C ALA A 128 3.83 22.32 2.26
N GLY A 129 4.29 22.18 3.49
CA GLY A 129 3.51 22.44 4.70
C GLY A 129 2.56 21.32 5.12
N PHE A 130 2.44 20.22 4.38
CA PHE A 130 1.55 19.11 4.75
C PHE A 130 2.02 18.42 6.03
N HIS A 131 1.11 18.24 7.00
CA HIS A 131 1.39 17.64 8.30
C HIS A 131 0.66 16.31 8.49
N VAL A 132 1.41 15.28 8.87
CA VAL A 132 0.89 13.93 9.20
C VAL A 132 0.91 13.65 10.71
N GLU A 133 1.49 14.55 11.50
CA GLU A 133 1.55 14.48 12.95
C GLU A 133 0.38 15.27 13.53
N LEU A 134 -0.71 14.57 13.81
CA LEU A 134 -1.94 15.12 14.37
C LEU A 134 -2.20 14.50 15.74
N THR A 135 -2.79 15.26 16.66
CA THR A 135 -3.37 14.65 17.88
C THR A 135 -4.57 13.79 17.50
N ARG A 136 -4.96 12.89 18.40
CA ARG A 136 -6.17 12.07 18.21
C ARG A 136 -7.41 12.93 17.99
N GLU A 137 -7.57 13.99 18.79
CA GLU A 137 -8.68 14.93 18.71
C GLU A 137 -8.71 15.63 17.34
N GLN A 138 -7.58 16.18 16.89
CA GLN A 138 -7.44 16.81 15.58
C GLN A 138 -7.81 15.85 14.45
N PHE A 139 -7.35 14.60 14.53
CA PHE A 139 -7.64 13.58 13.54
C PHE A 139 -9.14 13.26 13.46
N ILE A 140 -9.79 13.07 14.61
CA ILE A 140 -11.24 12.81 14.68
C ILE A 140 -12.04 14.01 14.15
N ASP A 141 -11.68 15.23 14.55
CA ASP A 141 -12.35 16.46 14.12
C ASP A 141 -12.24 16.65 12.59
N LEU A 142 -11.06 16.42 12.02
CA LEU A 142 -10.85 16.50 10.57
C LEU A 142 -11.72 15.47 9.82
N VAL A 143 -11.75 14.22 10.26
CA VAL A 143 -12.56 13.20 9.60
C VAL A 143 -14.05 13.47 9.73
N ASN A 144 -14.51 13.97 10.88
CA ASN A 144 -15.92 14.37 11.05
C ASN A 144 -16.30 15.51 10.13
N ARG A 145 -15.47 16.54 10.02
CA ARG A 145 -15.73 17.72 9.22
C ARG A 145 -15.54 17.45 7.72
N ASP A 146 -14.40 16.89 7.36
CA ASP A 146 -13.93 16.84 5.96
C ASP A 146 -14.04 15.45 5.33
N LYS A 147 -14.39 14.45 6.14
CA LYS A 147 -14.49 13.02 5.78
C LYS A 147 -13.16 12.37 5.40
N VAL A 148 -12.03 13.06 5.52
CA VAL A 148 -10.71 12.49 5.25
C VAL A 148 -9.64 13.14 6.11
N ALA A 149 -8.76 12.31 6.67
CA ALA A 149 -7.49 12.72 7.24
C ALA A 149 -6.49 11.56 7.16
N VAL A 150 -5.21 11.91 7.06
CA VAL A 150 -4.10 10.94 7.03
C VAL A 150 -3.15 11.25 8.18
N ILE A 151 -2.84 10.24 9.01
CA ILE A 151 -1.86 10.35 10.09
C ILE A 151 -0.74 9.32 9.92
N GLY A 152 0.43 9.62 10.48
CA GLY A 152 1.52 8.68 10.64
C GLY A 152 1.20 7.61 11.69
N GLN A 153 1.88 6.46 11.62
CA GLN A 153 1.74 5.42 12.65
C GLN A 153 2.37 5.89 13.96
N SER A 154 1.64 5.75 15.07
CA SER A 154 2.21 5.99 16.40
C SER A 154 3.20 4.87 16.78
N GLY A 155 4.22 5.22 17.58
CA GLY A 155 5.27 4.27 17.98
C GLY A 155 4.77 3.10 18.83
N ASN A 156 3.60 3.25 19.47
CA ASN A 156 3.00 2.24 20.36
C ASN A 156 1.82 1.46 19.73
N LEU A 157 1.57 1.65 18.43
CA LEU A 157 0.60 0.85 17.72
C LEU A 157 1.18 -0.53 17.44
N THR A 158 0.54 -1.58 17.92
CA THR A 158 0.95 -3.00 17.73
C THR A 158 2.46 -3.25 17.98
N PRO A 159 3.01 -2.94 19.16
CA PRO A 159 4.45 -3.09 19.43
C PRO A 159 4.94 -4.54 19.29
N ALA A 160 4.10 -5.52 19.57
CA ALA A 160 4.39 -6.93 19.32
C ALA A 160 4.70 -7.21 17.84
N ASP A 161 3.87 -6.67 16.93
CA ASP A 161 4.10 -6.82 15.49
C ASP A 161 5.41 -6.14 15.06
N LYS A 162 5.67 -4.94 15.54
CA LYS A 162 6.90 -4.21 15.22
C LYS A 162 8.14 -5.02 15.60
N LYS A 163 8.15 -5.61 16.79
CA LYS A 163 9.26 -6.43 17.29
C LYS A 163 9.39 -7.73 16.52
N LEU A 164 8.26 -8.42 16.31
CA LEU A 164 8.25 -9.71 15.59
C LEU A 164 8.62 -9.53 14.12
N TYR A 165 8.16 -8.46 13.46
CA TYR A 165 8.52 -8.17 12.07
C TYR A 165 10.03 -7.93 11.91
N ALA A 166 10.64 -7.14 12.82
CA ALA A 166 12.08 -6.90 12.81
C ALA A 166 12.90 -8.20 12.98
N LEU A 167 12.40 -9.14 13.79
CA LEU A 167 13.01 -10.48 13.93
C LEU A 167 12.86 -11.30 12.65
N ARG A 168 11.67 -11.29 12.05
CA ARG A 168 11.37 -12.06 10.84
C ARG A 168 12.21 -11.61 9.64
N ASP A 169 12.50 -10.33 9.56
CA ASP A 169 13.29 -9.73 8.49
C ASP A 169 14.72 -10.32 8.40
N VAL A 170 15.26 -10.77 9.51
CA VAL A 170 16.62 -11.35 9.62
C VAL A 170 16.67 -12.86 9.91
N THR A 171 15.52 -13.54 9.93
CA THR A 171 15.43 -14.97 10.26
C THR A 171 14.81 -15.85 9.16
N GLY A 172 14.55 -15.28 7.98
CA GLY A 172 14.01 -16.02 6.83
C GLY A 172 12.55 -16.44 7.00
N THR A 173 11.77 -15.74 7.82
CA THR A 173 10.36 -16.07 8.12
C THR A 173 9.37 -15.02 7.63
N VAL A 174 9.82 -14.04 6.81
CA VAL A 174 8.96 -12.97 6.29
C VAL A 174 7.82 -13.53 5.44
N ASN A 175 8.09 -14.52 4.59
CA ASN A 175 7.13 -15.06 3.61
C ASN A 175 6.08 -16.01 4.20
N SER A 176 5.95 -16.09 5.52
CA SER A 176 4.90 -16.89 6.19
C SER A 176 3.54 -16.20 6.06
N ILE A 177 2.60 -16.79 5.34
CA ILE A 177 1.25 -16.23 5.11
C ILE A 177 0.54 -15.87 6.42
N PRO A 178 0.44 -16.76 7.44
CA PRO A 178 -0.21 -16.42 8.70
C PRO A 178 0.43 -15.22 9.39
N LEU A 179 1.77 -15.13 9.37
CA LEU A 179 2.49 -14.03 10.01
C LEU A 179 2.36 -12.72 9.22
N ILE A 180 2.31 -12.76 7.88
CA ILE A 180 2.02 -11.59 7.04
C ILE A 180 0.60 -11.09 7.30
N ALA A 181 -0.38 -11.99 7.23
CA ALA A 181 -1.79 -11.67 7.41
C ALA A 181 -2.05 -11.02 8.78
N SER A 182 -1.52 -11.63 9.85
CA SER A 182 -1.66 -11.09 11.21
C SER A 182 -0.95 -9.75 11.38
N SER A 183 0.22 -9.56 10.79
CA SER A 183 0.98 -8.29 10.81
C SER A 183 0.18 -7.15 10.14
N ILE A 184 -0.38 -7.38 8.98
CA ILE A 184 -1.18 -6.39 8.26
C ILE A 184 -2.46 -6.09 9.02
N MET A 185 -3.22 -7.12 9.35
CA MET A 185 -4.55 -6.97 9.93
C MET A 185 -4.51 -6.39 11.34
N SER A 186 -3.51 -6.71 12.16
CA SER A 186 -3.37 -6.13 13.49
C SER A 186 -3.26 -4.60 13.45
N LYS A 187 -2.48 -4.05 12.51
CA LYS A 187 -2.34 -2.60 12.33
C LYS A 187 -3.65 -1.95 11.89
N LYS A 188 -4.40 -2.60 10.99
CA LYS A 188 -5.67 -2.08 10.47
C LYS A 188 -6.77 -2.09 11.52
N ILE A 189 -6.82 -3.14 12.31
CA ILE A 189 -7.77 -3.27 13.43
C ILE A 189 -7.42 -2.29 14.55
N ALA A 190 -6.14 -2.17 14.92
CA ALA A 190 -5.68 -1.22 15.93
C ALA A 190 -5.92 0.24 15.53
N ALA A 191 -5.88 0.56 14.23
CA ALA A 191 -6.22 1.86 13.68
C ALA A 191 -7.72 2.21 13.75
N GLY A 192 -8.59 1.28 14.13
CA GLY A 192 -9.99 1.53 14.46
C GLY A 192 -10.98 1.46 13.30
N ALA A 193 -10.58 1.03 12.10
CA ALA A 193 -11.48 0.89 10.96
C ALA A 193 -12.64 -0.09 11.24
N ASP A 194 -13.86 0.26 10.81
CA ASP A 194 -15.05 -0.62 10.91
C ASP A 194 -15.08 -1.65 9.78
N ALA A 195 -14.56 -1.26 8.61
CA ALA A 195 -14.47 -2.11 7.44
C ALA A 195 -13.13 -1.89 6.70
N ILE A 196 -12.65 -2.90 6.00
CA ILE A 196 -11.32 -2.89 5.39
C ILE A 196 -11.43 -3.41 3.94
N VAL A 197 -10.86 -2.64 3.00
CA VAL A 197 -10.64 -3.07 1.62
C VAL A 197 -9.15 -3.31 1.43
N LEU A 198 -8.80 -4.53 1.05
CA LEU A 198 -7.42 -4.96 0.83
C LEU A 198 -7.13 -4.97 -0.68
N ASP A 199 -6.04 -4.35 -1.06
CA ASP A 199 -5.46 -4.42 -2.39
C ASP A 199 -4.23 -5.35 -2.32
N VAL A 200 -4.44 -6.62 -2.65
CA VAL A 200 -3.42 -7.66 -2.58
C VAL A 200 -2.74 -7.76 -3.93
N LYS A 201 -1.50 -7.29 -3.98
CA LYS A 201 -0.70 -7.26 -5.19
C LYS A 201 -0.08 -8.62 -5.50
N THR A 202 -0.03 -8.97 -6.80
CA THR A 202 0.69 -10.14 -7.30
C THR A 202 1.56 -9.79 -8.51
N GLY A 203 2.69 -10.46 -8.69
CA GLY A 203 3.63 -10.24 -9.78
C GLY A 203 5.02 -9.79 -9.34
N ASP A 204 5.88 -9.44 -10.29
CA ASP A 204 7.31 -9.13 -10.02
C ASP A 204 7.51 -8.00 -8.99
N GLY A 205 6.67 -6.97 -9.02
CA GLY A 205 6.75 -5.83 -8.09
C GLY A 205 6.01 -6.04 -6.77
N ALA A 206 5.37 -7.21 -6.57
CA ALA A 206 4.60 -7.51 -5.38
C ALA A 206 5.37 -8.40 -4.41
N PHE A 207 4.90 -8.44 -3.16
CA PHE A 207 5.36 -9.38 -2.15
C PHE A 207 4.99 -10.83 -2.53
N MET A 208 3.73 -11.04 -2.97
CA MET A 208 3.25 -12.31 -3.50
C MET A 208 3.58 -12.42 -4.99
N LYS A 209 4.47 -13.33 -5.35
CA LYS A 209 4.94 -13.47 -6.73
C LYS A 209 3.96 -14.23 -7.62
N THR A 210 3.10 -15.07 -7.05
CA THR A 210 2.09 -15.82 -7.79
C THR A 210 0.67 -15.42 -7.39
N GLN A 211 -0.26 -15.57 -8.31
CA GLN A 211 -1.69 -15.33 -8.03
C GLN A 211 -2.20 -16.24 -6.91
N LYS A 212 -1.76 -17.50 -6.89
CA LYS A 212 -2.14 -18.46 -5.86
C LYS A 212 -1.74 -18.00 -4.46
N ASP A 213 -0.50 -17.54 -4.26
CA ASP A 213 -0.03 -17.06 -2.96
C ASP A 213 -0.79 -15.79 -2.55
N ALA A 214 -1.11 -14.92 -3.52
CA ALA A 214 -1.91 -13.73 -3.28
C ALA A 214 -3.35 -14.07 -2.85
N GLU A 215 -3.96 -15.09 -3.46
CA GLU A 215 -5.28 -15.61 -3.07
C GLU A 215 -5.26 -16.20 -1.66
N GLU A 216 -4.26 -17.02 -1.33
CA GLU A 216 -4.12 -17.58 0.01
C GLU A 216 -3.97 -16.48 1.08
N LEU A 217 -3.14 -15.47 0.82
CA LEU A 217 -2.96 -14.32 1.72
C LEU A 217 -4.27 -13.52 1.84
N ALA A 218 -4.96 -13.26 0.73
CA ALA A 218 -6.20 -12.52 0.70
C ALA A 218 -7.30 -13.22 1.52
N HIS A 219 -7.50 -14.52 1.31
CA HIS A 219 -8.43 -15.30 2.12
C HIS A 219 -8.07 -15.29 3.61
N ALA A 220 -6.79 -15.45 3.96
CA ALA A 220 -6.35 -15.38 5.34
C ALA A 220 -6.72 -14.04 5.99
N MET A 221 -6.45 -12.91 5.31
CA MET A 221 -6.76 -11.58 5.83
C MET A 221 -8.26 -11.29 5.91
N VAL A 222 -9.04 -11.71 4.91
CA VAL A 222 -10.50 -11.55 4.91
C VAL A 222 -11.12 -12.32 6.07
N ARG A 223 -10.71 -13.58 6.28
CA ARG A 223 -11.20 -14.40 7.40
C ARG A 223 -10.80 -13.84 8.76
N ILE A 224 -9.57 -13.33 8.93
CA ILE A 224 -9.16 -12.63 10.15
C ILE A 224 -10.10 -11.45 10.41
N GLY A 225 -10.28 -10.56 9.44
CA GLY A 225 -11.12 -9.38 9.60
C GLY A 225 -12.55 -9.74 9.98
N ASN A 226 -13.17 -10.65 9.24
CA ASN A 226 -14.54 -11.09 9.50
C ASN A 226 -14.67 -11.77 10.88
N HIS A 227 -13.68 -12.57 11.29
CA HIS A 227 -13.67 -13.23 12.61
C HIS A 227 -13.63 -12.25 13.79
N VAL A 228 -12.95 -11.11 13.61
CA VAL A 228 -12.89 -10.05 14.64
C VAL A 228 -13.96 -8.97 14.46
N GLY A 229 -14.97 -9.22 13.62
CA GLY A 229 -16.12 -8.33 13.42
C GLY A 229 -15.83 -7.10 12.55
N ARG A 230 -14.77 -7.13 11.72
CA ARG A 230 -14.43 -6.09 10.74
C ARG A 230 -14.74 -6.60 9.34
N LYS A 231 -15.78 -6.06 8.70
CA LYS A 231 -16.10 -6.44 7.32
C LYS A 231 -14.90 -6.20 6.41
N THR A 232 -14.37 -7.26 5.82
CA THR A 232 -13.14 -7.21 5.04
C THR A 232 -13.37 -7.81 3.66
N ILE A 233 -12.91 -7.09 2.64
CA ILE A 233 -12.93 -7.52 1.22
C ILE A 233 -11.51 -7.38 0.69
N ALA A 234 -11.08 -8.32 -0.14
CA ALA A 234 -9.79 -8.25 -0.83
C ALA A 234 -9.97 -8.25 -2.34
N ILE A 235 -9.15 -7.45 -3.02
CA ILE A 235 -9.02 -7.40 -4.47
C ILE A 235 -7.60 -7.83 -4.81
N ILE A 236 -7.45 -8.82 -5.68
CA ILE A 236 -6.15 -9.24 -6.18
C ILE A 236 -5.86 -8.48 -7.46
N SER A 237 -4.79 -7.69 -7.45
CA SER A 237 -4.40 -6.84 -8.57
C SER A 237 -2.97 -7.11 -9.04
N ASP A 238 -2.73 -6.90 -10.34
CA ASP A 238 -1.43 -7.10 -10.95
C ASP A 238 -0.41 -6.02 -10.55
N MET A 239 0.81 -6.46 -10.27
CA MET A 239 1.99 -5.63 -10.06
C MET A 239 3.20 -6.21 -10.81
N SER A 240 2.99 -6.89 -11.93
CA SER A 240 4.06 -7.36 -12.81
C SER A 240 4.77 -6.22 -13.51
N GLN A 241 4.08 -5.09 -13.68
CA GLN A 241 4.61 -3.80 -14.12
C GLN A 241 4.21 -2.71 -13.12
N PRO A 242 4.89 -1.54 -13.08
CA PRO A 242 4.47 -0.42 -12.24
C PRO A 242 3.01 -0.02 -12.50
N LEU A 243 2.27 0.36 -11.47
CA LEU A 243 0.91 0.88 -11.60
C LEU A 243 0.98 2.36 -12.02
N GLY A 244 0.08 2.76 -12.93
CA GLY A 244 0.13 4.09 -13.52
C GLY A 244 1.40 4.33 -14.33
N PHE A 245 1.80 5.58 -14.44
CA PHE A 245 3.00 6.01 -15.17
C PHE A 245 4.09 6.56 -14.27
N ALA A 246 3.73 7.20 -13.16
CA ALA A 246 4.66 7.89 -12.29
C ALA A 246 5.25 6.98 -11.19
N ILE A 247 6.56 7.07 -10.98
CA ILE A 247 7.30 6.36 -9.93
C ILE A 247 8.25 7.35 -9.26
N GLY A 248 7.82 7.90 -8.13
CA GLY A 248 8.54 8.96 -7.40
C GLY A 248 7.55 9.87 -6.67
N ASN A 249 7.98 10.50 -5.56
CA ASN A 249 7.07 11.11 -4.61
C ASN A 249 6.20 12.23 -5.20
N ALA A 250 6.79 13.35 -5.64
CA ALA A 250 6.05 14.47 -6.24
C ALA A 250 5.42 14.09 -7.59
N LEU A 251 6.06 13.20 -8.35
CA LEU A 251 5.54 12.72 -9.63
C LEU A 251 4.23 11.97 -9.46
N GLU A 252 4.13 11.13 -8.41
CA GLU A 252 2.91 10.40 -8.09
C GLU A 252 1.81 11.32 -7.53
N VAL A 253 2.15 12.38 -6.78
CA VAL A 253 1.17 13.41 -6.39
C VAL A 253 0.60 14.11 -7.62
N LYS A 254 1.44 14.45 -8.59
CA LYS A 254 1.00 15.00 -9.87
C LYS A 254 0.04 14.05 -10.59
N GLU A 255 0.40 12.79 -10.70
CA GLU A 255 -0.46 11.77 -11.34
C GLU A 255 -1.79 11.60 -10.61
N ALA A 256 -1.79 11.65 -9.26
CA ALA A 256 -3.03 11.63 -8.48
C ALA A 256 -3.95 12.80 -8.80
N ILE A 257 -3.40 14.01 -8.90
CA ILE A 257 -4.17 15.21 -9.29
C ILE A 257 -4.74 15.05 -10.71
N GLU A 258 -3.92 14.62 -11.66
CA GLU A 258 -4.36 14.38 -13.05
C GLU A 258 -5.44 13.29 -13.12
N THR A 259 -5.35 12.24 -12.29
CA THR A 259 -6.37 11.18 -12.19
C THR A 259 -7.69 11.74 -11.63
N LEU A 260 -7.65 12.56 -10.58
CA LEU A 260 -8.82 13.24 -10.04
C LEU A 260 -9.40 14.29 -11.02
N GLN A 261 -8.61 14.74 -11.98
CA GLN A 261 -9.05 15.54 -13.11
C GLN A 261 -9.69 14.74 -14.25
N GLY A 262 -9.72 13.41 -14.16
CA GLY A 262 -10.21 12.52 -15.22
C GLY A 262 -9.21 12.31 -16.36
N LYS A 263 -7.93 12.58 -16.13
CA LYS A 263 -6.82 12.48 -17.11
C LYS A 263 -5.78 11.43 -16.72
N GLY A 264 -6.05 10.60 -15.70
CA GLY A 264 -5.13 9.62 -15.18
C GLY A 264 -4.92 8.39 -16.08
N PRO A 265 -3.92 7.58 -15.76
CA PRO A 265 -3.69 6.29 -16.41
C PRO A 265 -4.90 5.37 -16.30
N LYS A 266 -5.11 4.54 -17.32
CA LYS A 266 -6.27 3.64 -17.36
C LYS A 266 -6.24 2.60 -16.23
N ASP A 267 -5.08 1.98 -16.01
CA ASP A 267 -4.89 0.96 -14.98
C ASP A 267 -5.08 1.51 -13.57
N LEU A 268 -4.48 2.67 -13.26
CA LEU A 268 -4.67 3.34 -11.97
C LEU A 268 -6.15 3.72 -11.76
N THR A 269 -6.79 4.28 -12.78
CA THR A 269 -8.21 4.67 -12.72
C THR A 269 -9.11 3.45 -12.50
N GLU A 270 -8.89 2.36 -13.24
CA GLU A 270 -9.65 1.12 -13.10
C GLU A 270 -9.52 0.52 -11.69
N LEU A 271 -8.30 0.44 -11.17
CA LEU A 271 -8.05 -0.09 -9.83
C LEU A 271 -8.69 0.79 -8.75
N VAL A 272 -8.55 2.10 -8.87
CA VAL A 272 -9.18 3.06 -7.92
C VAL A 272 -10.71 2.93 -7.93
N LEU A 273 -11.32 2.82 -9.09
CA LEU A 273 -12.78 2.62 -9.19
C LEU A 273 -13.21 1.26 -8.61
N THR A 274 -12.43 0.22 -8.79
CA THR A 274 -12.72 -1.11 -8.24
C THR A 274 -12.61 -1.11 -6.71
N LEU A 275 -11.51 -0.60 -6.16
CA LEU A 275 -11.31 -0.47 -4.70
C LEU A 275 -12.36 0.46 -4.08
N GLY A 276 -12.57 1.63 -4.70
CA GLY A 276 -13.52 2.64 -4.23
C GLY A 276 -14.94 2.13 -4.22
N SER A 277 -15.35 1.34 -5.22
CA SER A 277 -16.68 0.73 -5.26
C SER A 277 -16.93 -0.16 -4.05
N GLN A 278 -15.95 -0.97 -3.65
CA GLN A 278 -16.06 -1.79 -2.44
C GLN A 278 -16.13 -0.93 -1.16
N MET A 279 -15.35 0.14 -1.08
CA MET A 279 -15.41 1.08 0.05
C MET A 279 -16.78 1.74 0.16
N VAL A 280 -17.35 2.19 -0.94
CA VAL A 280 -18.69 2.84 -0.99
C VAL A 280 -19.80 1.87 -0.59
N ILE A 281 -19.72 0.60 -1.04
CA ILE A 281 -20.67 -0.47 -0.66
C ILE A 281 -20.55 -0.77 0.83
N LEU A 282 -19.33 -0.98 1.35
CA LEU A 282 -19.12 -1.26 2.78
C LEU A 282 -19.59 -0.12 3.69
N ALA A 283 -19.52 1.10 3.20
CA ALA A 283 -20.06 2.28 3.87
C ALA A 283 -21.59 2.41 3.77
N GLY A 284 -22.25 1.52 3.04
CA GLY A 284 -23.71 1.53 2.87
C GLY A 284 -24.26 2.65 1.97
N LYS A 285 -23.39 3.23 1.10
CA LYS A 285 -23.77 4.32 0.18
C LYS A 285 -24.26 3.81 -1.18
N ALA A 286 -23.90 2.59 -1.56
CA ALA A 286 -24.38 1.92 -2.76
C ALA A 286 -24.67 0.44 -2.47
N LYS A 287 -25.47 -0.18 -3.31
CA LYS A 287 -25.86 -1.59 -3.18
C LYS A 287 -25.08 -2.50 -4.12
N THR A 288 -24.64 -1.99 -5.25
CA THR A 288 -23.91 -2.74 -6.27
C THR A 288 -22.61 -2.04 -6.66
N SER A 289 -21.68 -2.80 -7.25
CA SER A 289 -20.40 -2.26 -7.74
C SER A 289 -20.63 -1.29 -8.90
N GLU A 290 -21.61 -1.53 -9.73
CA GLU A 290 -21.97 -0.65 -10.86
C GLU A 290 -22.44 0.70 -10.36
N GLU A 291 -23.43 0.70 -9.43
CA GLU A 291 -23.92 1.93 -8.79
C GLU A 291 -22.78 2.72 -8.12
N ALA A 292 -21.95 2.04 -7.34
CA ALA A 292 -20.79 2.67 -6.68
C ALA A 292 -19.81 3.26 -7.68
N LYS A 293 -19.52 2.55 -8.77
CA LYS A 293 -18.62 3.01 -9.83
C LYS A 293 -19.15 4.25 -10.55
N GLU A 294 -20.44 4.30 -10.84
CA GLU A 294 -21.10 5.49 -11.42
C GLU A 294 -20.97 6.70 -10.49
N MET A 295 -21.22 6.52 -9.18
CA MET A 295 -21.06 7.60 -8.19
C MET A 295 -19.62 8.13 -8.14
N LEU A 296 -18.63 7.24 -8.22
CA LEU A 296 -17.21 7.62 -8.22
C LEU A 296 -16.82 8.35 -9.50
N LEU A 297 -17.26 7.87 -10.66
CA LEU A 297 -17.03 8.53 -11.94
C LEU A 297 -17.67 9.93 -11.98
N ASP A 298 -18.89 10.06 -11.46
CA ASP A 298 -19.58 11.35 -11.34
C ASP A 298 -18.80 12.32 -10.45
N ALA A 299 -18.22 11.85 -9.34
CA ALA A 299 -17.41 12.68 -8.46
C ALA A 299 -16.11 13.15 -9.12
N ILE A 300 -15.52 12.35 -10.02
CA ILE A 300 -14.36 12.75 -10.83
C ILE A 300 -14.79 13.78 -11.89
N HIS A 301 -15.82 13.47 -12.69
CA HIS A 301 -16.28 14.32 -13.81
C HIS A 301 -16.80 15.68 -13.34
N SER A 302 -17.53 15.71 -12.23
CA SER A 302 -18.04 16.95 -11.61
C SER A 302 -16.96 17.75 -10.86
N ARG A 303 -15.70 17.25 -10.78
CA ARG A 303 -14.61 17.84 -10.00
C ARG A 303 -14.81 17.84 -8.47
N LYS A 304 -15.83 17.16 -7.98
CA LYS A 304 -16.12 17.07 -6.55
C LYS A 304 -15.00 16.38 -5.78
N ALA A 305 -14.44 15.31 -6.35
CA ALA A 305 -13.29 14.60 -5.79
C ALA A 305 -12.01 15.46 -5.76
N LEU A 306 -11.76 16.23 -6.82
CA LEU A 306 -10.62 17.16 -6.88
C LEU A 306 -10.76 18.29 -5.87
N ALA A 307 -11.96 18.85 -5.71
CA ALA A 307 -12.25 19.85 -4.68
C ALA A 307 -12.01 19.28 -3.27
N LYS A 308 -12.43 18.04 -3.03
CA LYS A 308 -12.19 17.34 -1.76
C LYS A 308 -10.69 17.11 -1.51
N PHE A 309 -9.90 16.78 -2.53
CA PHE A 309 -8.45 16.67 -2.41
C PHE A 309 -7.83 18.00 -2.01
N LYS A 310 -8.23 19.10 -2.65
CA LYS A 310 -7.76 20.45 -2.33
C LYS A 310 -8.11 20.85 -0.88
N GLU A 311 -9.32 20.56 -0.43
CA GLU A 311 -9.77 20.75 0.94
C GLU A 311 -8.93 19.91 1.94
N PHE A 312 -8.72 18.63 1.66
CA PHE A 312 -7.89 17.73 2.45
C PHE A 312 -6.47 18.26 2.63
N LEU A 313 -5.82 18.71 1.55
CA LEU A 313 -4.48 19.28 1.61
C LEU A 313 -4.44 20.53 2.51
N ALA A 314 -5.35 21.49 2.27
CA ALA A 314 -5.41 22.73 3.04
C ALA A 314 -5.64 22.49 4.53
N ASN A 315 -6.53 21.56 4.87
CA ASN A 315 -6.90 21.26 6.26
C ASN A 315 -5.82 20.52 7.06
N GLN A 316 -4.85 19.91 6.36
CA GLN A 316 -3.63 19.37 6.99
C GLN A 316 -2.39 20.25 6.76
N GLY A 317 -2.59 21.55 6.46
CA GLY A 317 -1.53 22.56 6.37
C GLY A 317 -0.77 22.58 5.04
N GLY A 318 -1.13 21.72 4.07
CA GLY A 318 -0.47 21.63 2.78
C GLY A 318 -0.84 22.77 1.83
N ASP A 319 0.09 23.14 0.95
CA ASP A 319 -0.18 24.09 -0.12
C ASP A 319 -1.15 23.49 -1.14
N ALA A 320 -2.44 23.74 -0.95
CA ALA A 320 -3.50 23.26 -1.84
C ALA A 320 -3.47 23.88 -3.24
N SER A 321 -2.71 24.96 -3.45
CA SER A 321 -2.59 25.62 -4.76
C SER A 321 -1.85 24.77 -5.80
N ILE A 322 -1.14 23.70 -5.37
CA ILE A 322 -0.54 22.71 -6.28
C ILE A 322 -1.58 22.05 -7.19
N VAL A 323 -2.83 21.98 -6.76
CA VAL A 323 -3.93 21.40 -7.57
C VAL A 323 -4.21 22.24 -8.81
N ASP A 324 -4.04 23.55 -8.71
CA ASP A 324 -4.23 24.50 -9.81
C ASP A 324 -2.93 24.74 -10.59
N ASP A 325 -1.77 24.57 -9.95
CA ASP A 325 -0.44 24.81 -10.51
C ASP A 325 0.56 23.74 -10.07
N LEU A 326 0.70 22.71 -10.89
CA LEU A 326 1.59 21.55 -10.64
C LEU A 326 3.08 21.91 -10.62
N THR A 327 3.47 23.11 -11.09
CA THR A 327 4.86 23.57 -11.04
C THR A 327 5.34 23.89 -9.63
N LYS A 328 4.44 24.02 -8.67
CA LYS A 328 4.74 24.22 -7.25
C LYS A 328 5.19 22.95 -6.53
N LEU A 329 4.95 21.78 -7.12
CA LEU A 329 5.55 20.53 -6.63
C LEU A 329 7.07 20.55 -6.85
N PRO A 330 7.85 19.80 -6.04
CA PRO A 330 9.29 19.66 -6.27
C PRO A 330 9.61 19.26 -7.70
N GLN A 331 10.56 19.99 -8.33
CA GLN A 331 10.95 19.79 -9.72
C GLN A 331 12.39 19.27 -9.81
N ALA A 332 12.61 18.20 -10.56
CA ALA A 332 13.94 17.72 -10.87
C ALA A 332 14.66 18.63 -11.87
N LYS A 333 15.96 18.74 -11.72
CA LYS A 333 16.80 19.59 -12.57
C LYS A 333 16.91 19.10 -14.01
N TYR A 334 16.95 17.77 -14.20
CA TYR A 334 17.11 17.14 -15.49
C TYR A 334 15.93 16.24 -15.82
N LYS A 335 15.52 16.25 -17.09
CA LYS A 335 14.57 15.34 -17.70
C LYS A 335 15.29 14.61 -18.83
N ILE A 336 15.52 13.31 -18.65
CA ILE A 336 16.38 12.53 -19.54
C ILE A 336 15.55 11.37 -20.11
N GLU A 337 15.42 11.35 -21.43
CA GLU A 337 14.67 10.30 -22.13
C GLU A 337 15.42 8.97 -22.14
N LEU A 338 14.67 7.87 -22.07
CA LEU A 338 15.14 6.52 -22.30
C LEU A 338 14.60 6.00 -23.65
N PRO A 339 15.37 6.13 -24.75
CA PRO A 339 14.90 5.67 -26.06
C PRO A 339 14.90 4.15 -26.17
N ALA A 340 13.94 3.60 -26.91
CA ALA A 340 13.91 2.18 -27.27
C ALA A 340 15.10 1.83 -28.18
N LYS A 341 15.75 0.70 -27.91
CA LYS A 341 16.88 0.20 -28.71
C LYS A 341 16.46 -0.54 -29.98
N GLN A 342 15.20 -0.90 -30.07
CA GLN A 342 14.61 -1.59 -31.23
C GLN A 342 13.10 -1.34 -31.27
N SER A 343 12.49 -1.54 -32.43
CA SER A 343 11.04 -1.52 -32.61
C SER A 343 10.42 -2.85 -32.17
N GLY A 344 9.16 -2.83 -31.70
CA GLY A 344 8.41 -4.01 -31.28
C GLY A 344 7.31 -3.65 -30.29
N TYR A 345 7.05 -4.55 -29.36
CA TYR A 345 6.10 -4.36 -28.27
C TYR A 345 6.80 -4.51 -26.93
N ILE A 346 6.47 -3.67 -25.96
CA ILE A 346 6.95 -3.87 -24.59
C ILE A 346 6.36 -5.19 -24.07
N SER A 347 7.22 -6.20 -23.91
CA SER A 347 6.79 -7.56 -23.55
C SER A 347 6.88 -7.82 -22.05
N LYS A 348 7.77 -7.12 -21.34
CA LYS A 348 7.93 -7.22 -19.89
C LYS A 348 8.56 -5.94 -19.32
N MET A 349 8.10 -5.57 -18.13
CA MET A 349 8.72 -4.58 -17.26
C MET A 349 8.84 -5.21 -15.88
N VAL A 350 10.07 -5.40 -15.37
CA VAL A 350 10.27 -5.98 -14.04
C VAL A 350 10.06 -4.89 -12.99
N ALA A 351 8.87 -4.85 -12.41
CA ALA A 351 8.39 -3.71 -11.64
C ALA A 351 9.26 -3.35 -10.43
N ASP A 352 9.71 -4.34 -9.64
CA ASP A 352 10.60 -4.11 -8.49
C ASP A 352 11.94 -3.50 -8.91
N GLU A 353 12.54 -3.96 -10.01
CA GLU A 353 13.80 -3.44 -10.55
C GLU A 353 13.65 -2.01 -11.10
N ILE A 354 12.49 -1.68 -11.67
CA ILE A 354 12.16 -0.30 -12.07
C ILE A 354 12.00 0.59 -10.83
N GLY A 355 11.36 0.07 -9.78
CA GLY A 355 11.31 0.73 -8.48
C GLY A 355 12.68 0.99 -7.87
N VAL A 356 13.59 0.00 -7.95
CA VAL A 356 14.99 0.15 -7.52
C VAL A 356 15.72 1.21 -8.36
N ALA A 357 15.46 1.29 -9.66
CA ALA A 357 16.02 2.36 -10.50
C ALA A 357 15.60 3.76 -10.02
N SER A 358 14.34 3.92 -9.62
CA SER A 358 13.85 5.16 -9.00
C SER A 358 14.49 5.43 -7.64
N MET A 359 14.69 4.40 -6.80
CA MET A 359 15.40 4.49 -5.52
C MET A 359 16.86 4.96 -5.70
N ILE A 360 17.56 4.44 -6.72
CA ILE A 360 18.95 4.85 -7.04
C ILE A 360 19.04 6.34 -7.42
N LEU A 361 17.99 6.93 -7.98
CA LEU A 361 17.88 8.37 -8.22
C LEU A 361 17.73 9.18 -6.94
N GLY A 362 17.28 8.55 -5.85
CA GLY A 362 17.02 9.18 -4.55
C GLY A 362 15.54 9.22 -4.16
N ALA A 363 14.63 8.62 -4.96
CA ALA A 363 13.19 8.63 -4.66
C ALA A 363 12.76 7.68 -3.52
N GLY A 364 13.64 6.76 -3.11
CA GLY A 364 13.41 5.80 -2.04
C GLY A 364 14.58 5.72 -1.06
N ARG A 365 14.44 4.88 -0.02
CA ARG A 365 15.46 4.69 1.02
C ARG A 365 16.11 3.32 0.87
N ALA A 366 17.43 3.28 0.66
CA ALA A 366 18.21 2.05 0.80
C ALA A 366 18.49 1.75 2.29
N THR A 367 18.64 2.79 3.11
CA THR A 367 18.79 2.73 4.56
C THR A 367 17.80 3.66 5.27
N LYS A 368 17.57 3.47 6.57
CA LYS A 368 16.64 4.31 7.35
C LYS A 368 17.10 5.77 7.48
N GLU A 369 18.38 5.98 7.34
CA GLU A 369 19.05 7.28 7.47
C GLU A 369 19.01 8.09 6.17
N ASP A 370 18.64 7.47 5.04
CA ASP A 370 18.62 8.12 3.75
C ASP A 370 17.55 9.23 3.70
N VAL A 371 17.96 10.38 3.17
CA VAL A 371 17.06 11.50 2.89
C VAL A 371 16.51 11.33 1.48
N ILE A 372 15.19 11.28 1.37
CA ILE A 372 14.49 11.16 0.07
C ILE A 372 14.56 12.47 -0.69
N ASP A 373 14.90 12.38 -1.98
CA ASP A 373 14.74 13.46 -2.93
C ASP A 373 13.32 13.38 -3.53
N LEU A 374 12.48 14.29 -3.11
CA LEU A 374 11.04 14.30 -3.47
C LEU A 374 10.77 14.64 -4.94
N ALA A 375 11.77 15.22 -5.65
CA ALA A 375 11.62 15.70 -7.03
C ALA A 375 11.93 14.64 -8.08
N VAL A 376 12.69 13.60 -7.72
CA VAL A 376 13.23 12.63 -8.67
C VAL A 376 12.34 11.39 -8.83
N GLY A 377 12.56 10.66 -9.92
CA GLY A 377 11.85 9.44 -10.23
C GLY A 377 11.75 9.15 -11.72
N LEU A 378 10.75 8.40 -12.10
CA LEU A 378 10.50 7.96 -13.47
C LEU A 378 9.07 8.26 -13.87
N VAL A 379 8.85 8.57 -15.16
CA VAL A 379 7.51 8.64 -15.75
C VAL A 379 7.49 7.79 -17.01
N LEU A 380 6.69 6.72 -16.98
CA LEU A 380 6.53 5.79 -18.11
C LEU A 380 5.73 6.46 -19.24
N HIS A 381 6.07 6.15 -20.50
CA HIS A 381 5.29 6.50 -21.69
C HIS A 381 4.67 5.27 -22.33
N LYS A 382 5.22 4.11 -22.02
CA LYS A 382 4.80 2.80 -22.54
C LYS A 382 4.53 1.84 -21.38
N LYS A 383 3.59 0.95 -21.60
CA LYS A 383 3.24 -0.16 -20.70
C LYS A 383 3.41 -1.50 -21.45
N VAL A 384 3.36 -2.60 -20.71
CA VAL A 384 3.37 -3.95 -21.32
C VAL A 384 2.17 -4.08 -22.26
N GLY A 385 2.44 -4.52 -23.51
CA GLY A 385 1.47 -4.58 -24.59
C GLY A 385 1.54 -3.41 -25.57
N ASP A 386 2.15 -2.29 -25.20
CA ASP A 386 2.26 -1.13 -26.08
C ASP A 386 3.32 -1.32 -27.16
N LYS A 387 3.01 -0.84 -28.37
CA LYS A 387 3.95 -0.75 -29.46
C LYS A 387 4.96 0.38 -29.23
N VAL A 388 6.22 0.13 -29.61
CA VAL A 388 7.29 1.12 -29.55
C VAL A 388 8.14 1.04 -30.81
N GLU A 389 8.57 2.19 -31.31
CA GLU A 389 9.52 2.29 -32.43
C GLU A 389 10.95 2.53 -31.91
N GLU A 390 11.96 2.05 -32.65
CA GLU A 390 13.36 2.35 -32.31
C GLU A 390 13.60 3.86 -32.19
N GLY A 391 14.23 4.28 -31.08
CA GLY A 391 14.47 5.69 -30.77
C GLY A 391 13.29 6.40 -30.09
N GLU A 392 12.09 5.80 -30.05
CA GLU A 392 10.95 6.37 -29.30
C GLU A 392 11.19 6.25 -27.78
N SER A 393 10.81 7.28 -27.01
CA SER A 393 11.00 7.27 -25.57
C SER A 393 10.08 6.27 -24.88
N ILE A 394 10.65 5.34 -24.12
CA ILE A 394 9.92 4.39 -23.26
C ILE A 394 9.46 5.08 -21.97
N LEU A 395 10.32 5.93 -21.42
CA LEU A 395 10.08 6.69 -20.18
C LEU A 395 11.00 7.90 -20.09
N THR A 396 10.64 8.85 -19.21
CA THR A 396 11.49 9.98 -18.82
C THR A 396 12.06 9.74 -17.42
N ILE A 397 13.36 9.93 -17.26
CA ILE A 397 14.10 9.94 -15.99
C ILE A 397 14.14 11.37 -15.47
N TYR A 398 13.58 11.61 -14.28
CA TYR A 398 13.65 12.87 -13.56
C TYR A 398 14.78 12.79 -12.53
N SER A 399 15.83 13.61 -12.68
CA SER A 399 17.06 13.48 -11.91
C SER A 399 17.63 14.84 -11.51
N ASN A 400 18.27 14.90 -10.33
CA ASN A 400 19.07 16.05 -9.92
C ASN A 400 20.57 15.89 -10.24
N ARG A 401 20.97 14.74 -10.79
CA ARG A 401 22.29 14.51 -11.38
C ARG A 401 22.18 14.30 -12.90
N GLU A 402 23.14 14.84 -13.65
CA GLU A 402 23.16 14.72 -15.11
C GLU A 402 23.54 13.32 -15.59
N ASN A 403 24.52 12.70 -14.91
CA ASN A 403 24.97 11.36 -15.24
C ASN A 403 24.06 10.30 -14.57
N VAL A 404 23.27 9.61 -15.40
CA VAL A 404 22.32 8.54 -15.00
C VAL A 404 22.59 7.24 -15.77
N LYS A 405 23.83 6.98 -16.17
CA LYS A 405 24.19 5.77 -16.95
C LYS A 405 23.86 4.48 -16.21
N ASP A 406 24.10 4.44 -14.90
CA ASP A 406 23.74 3.33 -14.02
C ASP A 406 22.22 3.03 -14.02
N VAL A 407 21.41 4.08 -13.92
CA VAL A 407 19.95 4.00 -13.95
C VAL A 407 19.47 3.55 -15.34
N LYS A 408 20.00 4.13 -16.42
CA LYS A 408 19.68 3.71 -17.79
C LYS A 408 20.00 2.24 -18.05
N GLN A 409 21.17 1.78 -17.59
CA GLN A 409 21.57 0.39 -17.76
C GLN A 409 20.60 -0.53 -17.02
N LYS A 410 20.29 -0.23 -15.76
CA LYS A 410 19.34 -1.00 -14.97
C LYS A 410 17.95 -1.07 -15.62
N LEU A 411 17.46 0.04 -16.16
CA LEU A 411 16.18 0.08 -16.87
C LEU A 411 16.20 -0.76 -18.14
N TYR A 412 17.27 -0.69 -18.96
CA TYR A 412 17.41 -1.51 -20.16
C TYR A 412 17.53 -3.01 -19.84
N ASP A 413 18.11 -3.38 -18.71
CA ASP A 413 18.24 -4.78 -18.30
C ASP A 413 16.90 -5.37 -17.81
N ASN A 414 15.90 -4.52 -17.54
CA ASN A 414 14.62 -4.89 -16.91
C ASN A 414 13.38 -4.47 -17.72
N ILE A 415 13.55 -3.90 -18.91
CA ILE A 415 12.48 -3.60 -19.87
C ILE A 415 12.77 -4.34 -21.16
N PHE A 416 11.86 -5.23 -21.54
CA PHE A 416 12.05 -6.13 -22.67
C PHE A 416 11.10 -5.79 -23.82
N ILE A 417 11.61 -5.86 -25.05
CA ILE A 417 10.86 -5.63 -26.27
C ILE A 417 10.88 -6.93 -27.09
N ALA A 418 9.72 -7.32 -27.64
CA ALA A 418 9.55 -8.51 -28.46
C ALA A 418 8.63 -8.22 -29.66
N ASP A 419 8.52 -9.17 -30.58
CA ASP A 419 7.67 -9.03 -31.78
C ASP A 419 6.17 -8.98 -31.42
N THR A 420 5.78 -9.57 -30.30
CA THR A 420 4.40 -9.57 -29.77
C THR A 420 4.41 -9.45 -28.26
N ALA A 421 3.37 -8.86 -27.70
CA ALA A 421 3.12 -8.81 -26.27
C ALA A 421 1.62 -8.72 -25.96
N THR A 422 1.26 -9.17 -24.77
CA THR A 422 -0.12 -9.05 -24.25
C THR A 422 -0.07 -8.29 -22.92
N ALA A 423 -0.92 -7.30 -22.79
CA ALA A 423 -1.08 -6.56 -21.53
C ALA A 423 -1.55 -7.51 -20.42
N PRO A 424 -1.01 -7.41 -19.20
CA PRO A 424 -1.47 -8.22 -18.07
C PRO A 424 -2.90 -7.87 -17.67
N THR A 425 -3.61 -8.85 -17.12
CA THR A 425 -4.91 -8.61 -16.49
C THR A 425 -4.70 -7.86 -15.19
N LEU A 426 -5.30 -6.66 -15.07
CA LEU A 426 -5.10 -5.80 -13.90
C LEU A 426 -5.81 -6.34 -12.64
N ILE A 427 -7.08 -6.71 -12.77
CA ILE A 427 -7.88 -7.23 -11.65
C ILE A 427 -8.10 -8.72 -11.88
N HIS A 428 -7.55 -9.54 -10.98
CA HIS A 428 -7.68 -11.00 -11.08
C HIS A 428 -8.96 -11.49 -10.43
N THR A 429 -9.24 -11.08 -9.19
CA THR A 429 -10.43 -11.52 -8.46
C THR A 429 -10.78 -10.59 -7.31
N VAL A 430 -12.02 -10.68 -6.84
CA VAL A 430 -12.53 -10.02 -5.63
C VAL A 430 -12.95 -11.12 -4.66
N ILE A 431 -12.45 -11.06 -3.43
CA ILE A 431 -12.69 -12.04 -2.36
C ILE A 431 -13.46 -11.35 -1.25
N THR A 432 -14.63 -11.89 -0.92
CA THR A 432 -15.56 -11.34 0.09
C THR A 432 -15.77 -12.26 1.29
N GLU A 433 -15.28 -13.53 1.21
CA GLU A 433 -15.45 -14.57 2.23
C GLU A 433 -14.17 -15.35 2.48
#